data_6276b9a35aa263bfe27980d6e38921f9
#
_entry.id   6276b9a35aa263bfe27980d6e38921f9
#
_cell.length_a   1.000
_cell.length_b   1.000
_cell.length_c   1.000
_cell.angle_alpha   90.00
_cell.angle_beta   90.00
_cell.angle_gamma   90.00
#
_symmetry.space_group_name_H-M   'P 1'
#
loop_
_entity.id
_entity.type
_entity.pdbx_description
1 polymer ?
#
loop_
_entity_poly.entity_id
_entity_poly.type
_entity_poly.pdbx_seq_one_letter_code
_entity_poly.pdbx_strand_id
1 'polypeptide(L)'
;MTTKKFAQYMEKQCKGINNFSLEAIFEEYIVLVSGKRIGVLYQEKFYVLYAPTFEKTENILSCFKPINLFNWKYYQFIEVTNLEDKENLEKIIHYVYHELYFLKEVVVDIGFLFQSYRGYPETIYKLYEENLTFLNFAYEKKLIKENPVDREGRMIKLLYTNLDLTETGQKILYDLYNKWLTYTDKNDADSLKRARNIKQLEKYYQKLVG
;
A
#
# COMPACT_ATOMS: atom_id res chain seq x y z
N MET A 1 -14.82 9.99 -14.69
CA MET A 1 -15.47 10.46 -13.45
C MET A 1 -16.55 9.49 -13.06
N THR A 2 -16.54 9.03 -11.82
CA THR A 2 -17.56 8.12 -11.27
C THR A 2 -18.58 8.92 -10.47
N THR A 3 -19.87 8.76 -10.80
CA THR A 3 -20.92 9.53 -10.15
C THR A 3 -21.19 9.04 -8.72
N LYS A 4 -21.63 9.97 -7.87
CA LYS A 4 -22.13 9.63 -6.52
C LYS A 4 -23.28 8.61 -6.56
N LYS A 5 -24.10 8.65 -7.62
CA LYS A 5 -25.22 7.72 -7.83
C LYS A 5 -24.71 6.29 -8.03
N PHE A 6 -23.63 6.11 -8.79
CA PHE A 6 -23.02 4.79 -8.98
C PHE A 6 -22.34 4.29 -7.72
N ALA A 7 -21.66 5.16 -6.97
CA ALA A 7 -21.10 4.79 -5.67
C ALA A 7 -22.18 4.30 -4.70
N GLN A 8 -23.31 5.00 -4.58
CA GLN A 8 -24.45 4.57 -3.76
C GLN A 8 -25.08 3.25 -4.23
N TYR A 9 -25.11 3.04 -5.55
CA TYR A 9 -25.54 1.75 -6.11
C TYR A 9 -24.64 0.63 -5.66
N MET A 10 -23.30 0.80 -5.72
CA MET A 10 -22.33 -0.18 -5.28
C MET A 10 -22.41 -0.46 -3.76
N GLU A 11 -22.58 0.56 -2.93
CA GLU A 11 -22.83 0.38 -1.48
C GLU A 11 -24.07 -0.49 -1.23
N LYS A 12 -25.13 -0.29 -2.00
CA LYS A 12 -26.35 -1.11 -1.91
C LYS A 12 -26.13 -2.56 -2.36
N GLN A 13 -25.34 -2.77 -3.41
CA GLN A 13 -25.01 -4.13 -3.89
C GLN A 13 -24.14 -4.88 -2.89
N CYS A 14 -23.19 -4.19 -2.25
CA CYS A 14 -22.23 -4.77 -1.30
C CYS A 14 -22.70 -4.70 0.17
N LYS A 15 -23.98 -4.43 0.45
CA LYS A 15 -24.51 -4.28 1.81
C LYS A 15 -24.32 -5.53 2.70
N GLY A 16 -24.23 -6.73 2.10
CA GLY A 16 -23.96 -7.98 2.81
C GLY A 16 -22.50 -8.17 3.24
N ILE A 17 -21.58 -7.36 2.71
CA ILE A 17 -20.14 -7.49 2.98
C ILE A 17 -19.78 -6.68 4.22
N ASN A 18 -19.31 -7.37 5.26
CA ASN A 18 -18.90 -6.74 6.50
C ASN A 18 -17.74 -5.76 6.29
N ASN A 19 -17.88 -4.55 6.86
CA ASN A 19 -16.87 -3.49 6.79
C ASN A 19 -16.51 -3.06 5.35
N PHE A 20 -17.44 -3.19 4.40
CA PHE A 20 -17.33 -2.58 3.09
C PHE A 20 -17.47 -1.06 3.20
N SER A 21 -16.60 -0.32 2.53
CA SER A 21 -16.67 1.14 2.47
C SER A 21 -16.08 1.67 1.17
N LEU A 22 -16.49 2.88 0.81
CA LEU A 22 -15.96 3.63 -0.31
C LEU A 22 -15.28 4.90 0.20
N GLU A 23 -14.08 5.16 -0.27
CA GLU A 23 -13.32 6.38 0.00
C GLU A 23 -13.17 7.19 -1.28
N ALA A 24 -13.68 8.43 -1.28
CA ALA A 24 -13.56 9.32 -2.44
C ALA A 24 -12.11 9.78 -2.61
N ILE A 25 -11.58 9.63 -3.82
CA ILE A 25 -10.27 10.13 -4.20
C ILE A 25 -10.37 10.85 -5.56
N PHE A 26 -10.15 12.17 -5.56
CA PHE A 26 -10.40 13.02 -6.72
C PHE A 26 -11.83 12.84 -7.27
N GLU A 27 -11.97 12.31 -8.47
CA GLU A 27 -13.26 12.08 -9.15
C GLU A 27 -13.70 10.60 -9.13
N GLU A 28 -13.07 9.75 -8.33
CA GLU A 28 -13.25 8.30 -8.31
C GLU A 28 -13.37 7.80 -6.85
N TYR A 29 -13.58 6.49 -6.66
CA TYR A 29 -13.71 5.91 -5.33
C TYR A 29 -12.79 4.69 -5.17
N ILE A 30 -12.07 4.63 -4.07
CA ILE A 30 -11.38 3.42 -3.63
C ILE A 30 -12.40 2.52 -2.93
N VAL A 31 -12.36 1.24 -3.24
CA VAL A 31 -13.19 0.21 -2.60
C VAL A 31 -12.37 -0.47 -1.51
N LEU A 32 -12.90 -0.45 -0.29
CA LEU A 32 -12.25 -0.96 0.91
C LEU A 32 -13.10 -2.06 1.55
N VAL A 33 -12.46 -3.10 2.07
CA VAL A 33 -13.06 -4.09 2.96
C VAL A 33 -12.18 -4.23 4.20
N SER A 34 -12.74 -3.97 5.37
CA SER A 34 -11.99 -3.94 6.64
C SER A 34 -10.74 -3.06 6.58
N GLY A 35 -10.83 -1.92 5.91
CA GLY A 35 -9.75 -0.96 5.73
C GLY A 35 -8.69 -1.36 4.68
N LYS A 36 -8.80 -2.54 4.06
CA LYS A 36 -7.91 -2.97 2.98
C LYS A 36 -8.48 -2.54 1.62
N ARG A 37 -7.66 -1.92 0.80
CA ARG A 37 -8.00 -1.57 -0.58
C ARG A 37 -8.13 -2.85 -1.41
N ILE A 38 -9.30 -3.08 -1.98
CA ILE A 38 -9.57 -4.25 -2.83
C ILE A 38 -9.81 -3.86 -4.30
N GLY A 39 -10.08 -2.61 -4.58
CA GLY A 39 -10.37 -2.16 -5.94
C GLY A 39 -10.69 -0.68 -6.02
N VAL A 40 -11.24 -0.29 -7.16
CA VAL A 40 -11.65 1.09 -7.44
C VAL A 40 -12.96 1.12 -8.23
N LEU A 41 -13.74 2.17 -8.03
CA LEU A 41 -14.81 2.54 -8.96
C LEU A 41 -14.25 3.62 -9.88
N TYR A 42 -14.22 3.34 -11.17
CA TYR A 42 -13.67 4.21 -12.19
C TYR A 42 -14.54 4.24 -13.43
N GLN A 43 -14.96 5.44 -13.85
CA GLN A 43 -15.82 5.63 -15.04
C GLN A 43 -17.07 4.73 -15.05
N GLU A 44 -17.85 4.74 -13.96
CA GLU A 44 -19.06 3.92 -13.80
C GLU A 44 -18.84 2.41 -13.89
N LYS A 45 -17.64 1.93 -13.55
CA LYS A 45 -17.28 0.52 -13.53
C LYS A 45 -16.61 0.16 -12.22
N PHE A 46 -16.71 -1.11 -11.85
CA PHE A 46 -16.00 -1.65 -10.70
C PHE A 46 -14.81 -2.48 -11.17
N TYR A 47 -13.67 -2.20 -10.59
CA TYR A 47 -12.41 -2.91 -10.83
C TYR A 47 -11.86 -3.43 -9.53
N VAL A 48 -11.47 -4.70 -9.50
CA VAL A 48 -10.76 -5.30 -8.38
C VAL A 48 -9.26 -5.38 -8.67
N LEU A 49 -8.45 -5.33 -7.64
CA LEU A 49 -7.00 -5.50 -7.74
C LEU A 49 -6.67 -6.91 -8.23
N TYR A 50 -5.74 -7.00 -9.19
CA TYR A 50 -5.25 -8.27 -9.71
C TYR A 50 -4.12 -8.81 -8.84
N ALA A 51 -4.19 -10.10 -8.49
CA ALA A 51 -3.09 -10.82 -7.85
C ALA A 51 -2.57 -11.93 -8.78
N PRO A 52 -1.24 -12.14 -8.85
CA PRO A 52 -0.66 -13.20 -9.70
C PRO A 52 -1.16 -14.61 -9.38
N THR A 53 -1.68 -14.84 -8.18
CA THR A 53 -2.30 -16.10 -7.77
C THR A 53 -3.58 -16.43 -8.52
N PHE A 54 -4.24 -15.42 -9.12
CA PHE A 54 -5.45 -15.59 -9.93
C PHE A 54 -5.22 -16.47 -11.16
N GLU A 55 -4.01 -16.46 -11.72
CA GLU A 55 -3.66 -17.30 -12.88
C GLU A 55 -3.47 -18.77 -12.51
N LYS A 56 -3.24 -19.08 -11.24
CA LYS A 56 -2.90 -20.43 -10.76
C LYS A 56 -4.08 -21.21 -10.23
N THR A 57 -5.22 -20.57 -10.07
CA THR A 57 -6.43 -21.17 -9.49
C THR A 57 -7.58 -21.10 -10.49
N GLU A 58 -8.37 -22.16 -10.56
CA GLU A 58 -9.67 -22.16 -11.24
C GLU A 58 -10.65 -21.29 -10.44
N ASN A 59 -10.50 -20.00 -10.51
CA ASN A 59 -11.38 -19.06 -9.83
C ASN A 59 -12.21 -18.25 -10.84
N ILE A 60 -13.22 -17.58 -10.34
CA ILE A 60 -14.15 -16.78 -11.14
C ILE A 60 -13.51 -15.61 -11.88
N LEU A 61 -12.26 -15.25 -11.56
CA LEU A 61 -11.51 -14.16 -12.18
C LEU A 61 -10.45 -14.64 -13.18
N SER A 62 -10.18 -15.95 -13.28
CA SER A 62 -9.11 -16.50 -14.11
C SER A 62 -9.27 -16.24 -15.61
N CYS A 63 -10.49 -15.98 -16.09
CA CYS A 63 -10.78 -15.69 -17.49
C CYS A 63 -10.62 -14.20 -17.87
N PHE A 64 -10.36 -13.30 -16.92
CA PHE A 64 -10.26 -11.88 -17.18
C PHE A 64 -8.80 -11.46 -17.36
N LYS A 65 -8.54 -10.61 -18.36
CA LYS A 65 -7.22 -10.04 -18.57
C LYS A 65 -7.00 -8.84 -17.64
N PRO A 66 -5.86 -8.79 -16.95
CA PRO A 66 -5.55 -7.62 -16.14
C PRO A 66 -5.28 -6.39 -17.00
N ILE A 67 -5.73 -5.24 -16.54
CA ILE A 67 -5.54 -3.94 -17.18
C ILE A 67 -4.85 -2.96 -16.23
N ASN A 68 -4.15 -2.00 -16.79
CA ASN A 68 -3.56 -0.89 -16.03
C ASN A 68 -4.51 0.30 -16.07
N LEU A 69 -4.90 0.80 -14.90
CA LEU A 69 -5.65 2.03 -14.72
C LEU A 69 -4.73 3.13 -14.19
N PHE A 70 -5.03 4.40 -14.52
CA PHE A 70 -4.38 5.60 -13.95
C PHE A 70 -2.86 5.71 -14.18
N ASN A 71 -2.24 4.95 -15.08
CA ASN A 71 -0.79 4.84 -15.20
C ASN A 71 -0.10 4.38 -13.89
N TRP A 72 -0.81 3.71 -13.02
CA TRP A 72 -0.27 3.18 -11.77
C TRP A 72 0.65 2.00 -12.07
N LYS A 73 1.93 2.24 -12.06
CA LYS A 73 2.99 1.29 -12.45
C LYS A 73 2.93 -0.06 -11.72
N TYR A 74 2.41 -0.06 -10.50
CA TYR A 74 2.48 -1.22 -9.60
C TYR A 74 1.17 -1.99 -9.45
N TYR A 75 0.06 -1.46 -9.99
CA TYR A 75 -1.26 -2.05 -9.82
C TYR A 75 -1.86 -2.43 -11.16
N GLN A 76 -2.34 -3.64 -11.23
CA GLN A 76 -3.20 -4.12 -12.29
C GLN A 76 -4.60 -4.41 -11.73
N PHE A 77 -5.60 -4.34 -12.58
CA PHE A 77 -6.98 -4.46 -12.19
C PHE A 77 -7.74 -5.39 -13.12
N ILE A 78 -8.82 -5.99 -12.60
CA ILE A 78 -9.78 -6.76 -13.39
C ILE A 78 -11.14 -6.08 -13.30
N GLU A 79 -11.79 -5.86 -14.42
CA GLU A 79 -13.16 -5.35 -14.46
C GLU A 79 -14.15 -6.41 -14.00
N VAL A 80 -15.04 -6.05 -13.07
CA VAL A 80 -16.18 -6.88 -12.63
C VAL A 80 -17.42 -6.45 -13.39
N THR A 81 -17.92 -7.29 -14.28
CA THR A 81 -18.95 -6.91 -15.25
C THR A 81 -20.39 -7.16 -14.77
N ASN A 82 -20.64 -8.21 -14.01
CA ASN A 82 -21.99 -8.55 -13.55
C ASN A 82 -22.26 -8.09 -12.12
N LEU A 83 -22.54 -6.79 -11.95
CA LEU A 83 -22.76 -6.17 -10.65
C LEU A 83 -24.16 -6.46 -10.04
N GLU A 84 -25.09 -6.99 -10.82
CA GLU A 84 -26.46 -7.34 -10.37
C GLU A 84 -26.46 -8.66 -9.59
N ASP A 85 -25.53 -9.55 -9.89
CA ASP A 85 -25.38 -10.84 -9.23
C ASP A 85 -24.61 -10.66 -7.90
N LYS A 86 -25.37 -10.39 -6.84
CA LYS A 86 -24.80 -10.10 -5.50
C LYS A 86 -24.00 -11.27 -4.94
N GLU A 87 -24.44 -12.50 -5.15
CA GLU A 87 -23.74 -13.67 -4.64
C GLU A 87 -22.38 -13.83 -5.30
N ASN A 88 -22.31 -13.65 -6.63
CA ASN A 88 -21.06 -13.67 -7.36
C ASN A 88 -20.16 -12.47 -7.00
N LEU A 89 -20.74 -11.29 -6.82
CA LEU A 89 -20.02 -10.09 -6.41
C LEU A 89 -19.39 -10.27 -5.01
N GLU A 90 -20.12 -10.83 -4.05
CA GLU A 90 -19.58 -11.17 -2.73
C GLU A 90 -18.44 -12.18 -2.82
N LYS A 91 -18.59 -13.24 -3.61
CA LYS A 91 -17.52 -14.24 -3.83
C LYS A 91 -16.26 -13.60 -4.40
N ILE A 92 -16.40 -12.74 -5.41
CA ILE A 92 -15.26 -12.01 -6.01
C ILE A 92 -14.57 -11.15 -4.96
N ILE A 93 -15.33 -10.36 -4.21
CA ILE A 93 -14.77 -9.43 -3.20
C ILE A 93 -14.07 -10.21 -2.08
N HIS A 94 -14.69 -11.28 -1.57
CA HIS A 94 -14.06 -12.13 -0.56
C HIS A 94 -12.79 -12.80 -1.07
N TYR A 95 -12.82 -13.31 -2.30
CA TYR A 95 -11.65 -13.92 -2.91
C TYR A 95 -10.50 -12.91 -3.02
N VAL A 96 -10.75 -11.74 -3.59
CA VAL A 96 -9.75 -10.67 -3.71
C VAL A 96 -9.22 -10.27 -2.34
N TYR A 97 -10.09 -10.09 -1.35
CA TYR A 97 -9.70 -9.74 0.02
C TYR A 97 -8.75 -10.77 0.65
N HIS A 98 -8.97 -12.07 0.43
CA HIS A 98 -8.10 -13.12 0.91
C HIS A 98 -6.77 -13.18 0.15
N GLU A 99 -6.78 -12.89 -1.15
CA GLU A 99 -5.58 -12.88 -1.99
C GLU A 99 -4.72 -11.62 -1.85
N LEU A 100 -5.18 -10.60 -1.13
CA LEU A 100 -4.41 -9.36 -0.91
C LEU A 100 -3.05 -9.55 -0.24
N TYR A 101 -2.85 -10.63 0.50
CA TYR A 101 -1.54 -11.00 1.05
C TYR A 101 -0.50 -11.33 -0.03
N PHE A 102 -0.96 -11.69 -1.23
CA PHE A 102 -0.12 -12.03 -2.38
C PHE A 102 0.04 -10.86 -3.37
N LEU A 103 -0.73 -9.78 -3.17
CA LEU A 103 -0.57 -8.57 -3.97
C LEU A 103 0.77 -7.90 -3.66
N LYS A 104 1.49 -7.55 -4.73
CA LYS A 104 2.68 -6.74 -4.62
C LYS A 104 2.27 -5.28 -4.35
N GLU A 105 1.91 -4.97 -3.12
CA GLU A 105 1.63 -3.61 -2.70
C GLU A 105 2.93 -2.89 -2.33
N VAL A 106 3.10 -1.69 -2.88
CA VAL A 106 4.21 -0.82 -2.51
C VAL A 106 3.95 -0.24 -1.13
N VAL A 107 4.87 -0.50 -0.20
CA VAL A 107 4.79 0.00 1.18
C VAL A 107 5.74 1.18 1.39
N VAL A 108 6.95 1.10 0.80
CA VAL A 108 7.96 2.16 0.86
C VAL A 108 8.58 2.34 -0.53
N ASP A 109 8.50 3.53 -1.10
CA ASP A 109 9.14 3.89 -2.38
C ASP A 109 10.12 5.07 -2.18
N ILE A 110 11.34 4.74 -1.81
CA ILE A 110 12.43 5.71 -1.61
C ILE A 110 12.89 6.26 -2.97
N GLY A 111 12.84 5.45 -4.01
CA GLY A 111 13.20 5.85 -5.36
C GLY A 111 12.33 7.01 -5.87
N PHE A 112 11.04 6.96 -5.60
CA PHE A 112 10.11 8.05 -5.90
C PHE A 112 10.47 9.34 -5.13
N LEU A 113 10.80 9.21 -3.83
CA LEU A 113 11.22 10.36 -3.03
C LEU A 113 12.48 11.01 -3.59
N PHE A 114 13.51 10.21 -3.92
CA PHE A 114 14.74 10.74 -4.51
C PHE A 114 14.51 11.40 -5.87
N GLN A 115 13.63 10.85 -6.67
CA GLN A 115 13.28 11.44 -7.97
C GLN A 115 12.54 12.77 -7.81
N SER A 116 11.65 12.87 -6.83
CA SER A 116 10.85 14.07 -6.54
C SER A 116 11.73 15.25 -6.08
N TYR A 117 12.85 14.97 -5.40
CA TYR A 117 13.78 15.98 -4.89
C TYR A 117 15.09 16.05 -5.67
N ARG A 118 15.10 15.64 -6.92
CA ARG A 118 16.28 15.60 -7.81
C ARG A 118 16.91 16.95 -8.04
N GLY A 119 16.98 17.87 -7.50
CA GLY A 119 17.67 19.17 -7.62
C GLY A 119 18.10 19.72 -6.28
N TYR A 120 17.84 18.98 -5.21
CA TYR A 120 18.03 19.40 -3.83
C TYR A 120 18.94 18.41 -3.08
N PRO A 121 20.28 18.48 -3.27
CA PRO A 121 21.23 17.49 -2.70
C PRO A 121 21.12 17.33 -1.18
N GLU A 122 20.93 18.41 -0.45
CA GLU A 122 20.77 18.38 1.01
C GLU A 122 19.50 17.63 1.44
N THR A 123 18.41 17.85 0.70
CA THR A 123 17.15 17.12 0.94
C THR A 123 17.31 15.64 0.62
N ILE A 124 17.97 15.28 -0.49
CA ILE A 124 18.27 13.88 -0.84
C ILE A 124 19.12 13.22 0.24
N TYR A 125 20.15 13.90 0.74
CA TYR A 125 21.00 13.37 1.81
C TYR A 125 20.18 13.13 3.11
N LYS A 126 19.35 14.09 3.49
CA LYS A 126 18.43 13.92 4.62
C LYS A 126 17.50 12.72 4.43
N LEU A 127 16.85 12.62 3.26
CA LEU A 127 15.96 11.51 2.92
C LEU A 127 16.68 10.15 2.93
N TYR A 128 17.95 10.13 2.49
CA TYR A 128 18.77 8.93 2.55
C TYR A 128 18.99 8.48 4.01
N GLU A 129 19.45 9.38 4.89
CA GLU A 129 19.68 9.10 6.30
C GLU A 129 18.41 8.68 7.04
N GLU A 130 17.30 9.34 6.73
CA GLU A 130 15.99 9.06 7.29
C GLU A 130 15.49 7.65 6.95
N ASN A 131 15.61 7.27 5.68
CA ASN A 131 15.18 5.96 5.22
C ASN A 131 16.15 4.86 5.65
N LEU A 132 17.45 5.13 5.65
CA LEU A 132 18.46 4.20 6.16
C LEU A 132 18.23 3.88 7.65
N THR A 133 17.96 4.90 8.46
CA THR A 133 17.64 4.73 9.88
C THR A 133 16.36 3.90 10.06
N PHE A 134 15.32 4.21 9.30
CA PHE A 134 14.06 3.49 9.35
C PHE A 134 14.21 2.02 8.96
N LEU A 135 14.87 1.73 7.84
CA LEU A 135 15.02 0.37 7.33
C LEU A 135 15.88 -0.51 8.25
N ASN A 136 16.97 0.02 8.78
CA ASN A 136 17.79 -0.70 9.77
C ASN A 136 16.94 -1.02 11.02
N PHE A 137 16.20 -0.07 11.54
CA PHE A 137 15.28 -0.30 12.64
C PHE A 137 14.22 -1.36 12.32
N ALA A 138 13.60 -1.28 11.13
CA ALA A 138 12.61 -2.25 10.70
C ALA A 138 13.18 -3.66 10.58
N TYR A 139 14.44 -3.80 10.15
CA TYR A 139 15.14 -5.08 10.09
C TYR A 139 15.45 -5.63 11.50
N GLU A 140 16.00 -4.81 12.40
CA GLU A 140 16.25 -5.17 13.79
C GLU A 140 14.99 -5.64 14.52
N LYS A 141 13.85 -4.99 14.24
CA LYS A 141 12.52 -5.38 14.77
C LYS A 141 11.87 -6.55 14.01
N LYS A 142 12.55 -7.14 13.05
CA LYS A 142 12.04 -8.23 12.21
C LYS A 142 10.73 -7.88 11.49
N LEU A 143 10.60 -6.63 11.03
CA LEU A 143 9.47 -6.19 10.22
C LEU A 143 9.70 -6.43 8.73
N ILE A 144 10.96 -6.42 8.28
CA ILE A 144 11.39 -6.80 6.93
C ILE A 144 12.20 -8.09 6.98
N LYS A 145 12.14 -8.87 5.89
CA LYS A 145 12.72 -10.21 5.80
C LYS A 145 14.23 -10.20 5.61
N GLU A 146 14.72 -9.26 4.81
CA GLU A 146 16.11 -9.22 4.37
C GLU A 146 16.84 -7.98 4.91
N ASN A 147 18.15 -8.11 5.08
CA ASN A 147 18.97 -6.97 5.47
C ASN A 147 18.88 -5.86 4.41
N PRO A 148 18.51 -4.62 4.77
CA PRO A 148 18.33 -3.54 3.83
C PRO A 148 19.64 -2.92 3.32
N VAL A 149 20.78 -3.30 3.88
CA VAL A 149 22.08 -2.69 3.57
C VAL A 149 23.10 -3.72 3.10
N ASP A 150 24.05 -3.26 2.27
CA ASP A 150 25.23 -4.02 1.88
C ASP A 150 26.31 -4.03 3.00
N ARG A 151 27.47 -4.62 2.70
CA ARG A 151 28.60 -4.71 3.65
C ARG A 151 29.21 -3.36 4.00
N GLU A 152 29.00 -2.35 3.15
CA GLU A 152 29.44 -0.97 3.35
C GLU A 152 28.37 -0.10 4.03
N GLY A 153 27.24 -0.69 4.42
CA GLY A 153 26.13 0.02 5.08
C GLY A 153 25.26 0.86 4.14
N ARG A 154 25.33 0.65 2.82
CA ARG A 154 24.51 1.36 1.83
C ARG A 154 23.22 0.61 1.54
N MET A 155 22.13 1.33 1.35
CA MET A 155 20.86 0.72 0.96
C MET A 155 20.98 -0.06 -0.36
N ILE A 156 20.59 -1.33 -0.34
CA ILE A 156 20.61 -2.22 -1.52
C ILE A 156 19.30 -2.16 -2.31
N LYS A 157 18.24 -1.60 -1.74
CA LYS A 157 16.91 -1.59 -2.31
C LYS A 157 16.17 -0.31 -1.96
N LEU A 158 15.51 0.29 -2.94
CA LEU A 158 14.77 1.54 -2.78
C LEU A 158 13.25 1.36 -2.82
N LEU A 159 12.78 0.16 -3.12
CA LEU A 159 11.36 -0.17 -3.21
C LEU A 159 11.07 -1.39 -2.35
N TYR A 160 10.20 -1.22 -1.36
CA TYR A 160 9.72 -2.29 -0.49
C TYR A 160 8.22 -2.52 -0.70
N THR A 161 7.85 -3.78 -0.82
CA THR A 161 6.48 -4.22 -1.01
C THR A 161 6.06 -5.11 0.16
N ASN A 162 4.78 -5.42 0.27
CA ASN A 162 4.27 -6.36 1.26
C ASN A 162 4.97 -7.72 1.22
N LEU A 163 5.51 -8.14 0.06
CA LEU A 163 6.25 -9.40 -0.10
C LEU A 163 7.61 -9.38 0.61
N ASP A 164 8.18 -8.21 0.84
CA ASP A 164 9.44 -8.02 1.56
C ASP A 164 9.26 -8.02 3.07
N LEU A 165 8.01 -7.97 3.54
CA LEU A 165 7.65 -7.83 4.95
C LEU A 165 7.39 -9.19 5.60
N THR A 166 7.70 -9.27 6.89
CA THR A 166 7.21 -10.35 7.76
C THR A 166 5.71 -10.17 8.03
N GLU A 167 5.05 -11.15 8.65
CA GLU A 167 3.65 -11.02 9.06
C GLU A 167 3.42 -9.82 10.00
N THR A 168 4.33 -9.60 10.94
CA THR A 168 4.28 -8.41 11.82
C THR A 168 4.51 -7.14 11.03
N GLY A 169 5.48 -7.15 10.11
CA GLY A 169 5.75 -6.03 9.23
C GLY A 169 4.53 -5.62 8.40
N GLN A 170 3.81 -6.58 7.83
CA GLN A 170 2.59 -6.31 7.05
C GLN A 170 1.52 -5.58 7.86
N LYS A 171 1.44 -5.83 9.17
CA LYS A 171 0.44 -5.21 10.04
C LYS A 171 0.78 -3.77 10.43
N ILE A 172 2.05 -3.45 10.64
CA ILE A 172 2.42 -2.20 11.31
C ILE A 172 3.40 -1.31 10.54
N LEU A 173 4.13 -1.83 9.54
CA LEU A 173 5.24 -1.09 8.92
C LEU A 173 4.75 0.16 8.20
N TYR A 174 3.60 0.11 7.52
CA TYR A 174 3.01 1.26 6.84
C TYR A 174 2.70 2.40 7.81
N ASP A 175 2.03 2.09 8.91
CA ASP A 175 1.68 3.09 9.93
C ASP A 175 2.92 3.64 10.64
N LEU A 176 3.90 2.76 10.90
CA LEU A 176 5.17 3.16 11.51
C LEU A 176 5.94 4.10 10.59
N TYR A 177 6.00 3.80 9.28
CA TYR A 177 6.67 4.61 8.29
C TYR A 177 6.00 5.98 8.13
N ASN A 178 4.69 6.04 8.05
CA ASN A 178 3.95 7.30 7.98
C ASN A 178 4.17 8.19 9.21
N LYS A 179 4.16 7.60 10.41
CA LYS A 179 4.49 8.33 11.65
C LYS A 179 5.93 8.85 11.64
N TRP A 180 6.85 8.06 11.10
CA TRP A 180 8.25 8.43 10.95
C TRP A 180 8.41 9.58 9.98
N LEU A 181 7.85 9.50 8.77
CA LEU A 181 7.89 10.58 7.78
C LEU A 181 7.29 11.87 8.32
N THR A 182 6.13 11.81 8.98
CA THR A 182 5.50 12.98 9.61
C THR A 182 6.40 13.64 10.66
N TYR A 183 7.16 12.84 11.43
CA TYR A 183 8.11 13.36 12.42
C TYR A 183 9.33 14.00 11.77
N THR A 184 9.84 13.45 10.68
CA THR A 184 11.05 13.89 10.00
C THR A 184 10.81 14.99 8.96
N ASP A 185 9.56 15.19 8.52
CA ASP A 185 9.16 16.16 7.47
C ASP A 185 9.36 17.66 7.85
N LYS A 186 9.99 17.94 8.96
CA LYS A 186 10.33 19.31 9.36
C LYS A 186 11.66 19.73 8.76
N ASN A 187 11.65 20.82 8.00
CA ASN A 187 12.85 21.38 7.39
C ASN A 187 13.41 22.54 8.25
N ASP A 188 14.22 22.19 9.24
CA ASP A 188 14.91 23.10 10.14
C ASP A 188 16.32 22.60 10.50
N ALA A 189 17.06 23.34 11.33
CA ALA A 189 18.42 23.01 11.73
C ALA A 189 18.58 21.62 12.39
N ASP A 190 17.51 21.05 12.97
CA ASP A 190 17.51 19.73 13.60
C ASP A 190 17.06 18.59 12.68
N SER A 191 16.85 18.85 11.39
CA SER A 191 16.29 17.86 10.45
C SER A 191 17.11 16.56 10.36
N LEU A 192 18.44 16.63 10.27
CA LEU A 192 19.32 15.44 10.27
C LEU A 192 19.34 14.71 11.63
N LYS A 193 19.26 15.45 12.73
CA LYS A 193 19.16 14.85 14.06
C LYS A 193 17.87 14.06 14.22
N ARG A 194 16.76 14.57 13.66
CA ARG A 194 15.49 13.83 13.62
C ARG A 194 15.59 12.60 12.73
N ALA A 195 16.16 12.71 11.53
CA ALA A 195 16.35 11.61 10.60
C ALA A 195 17.13 10.42 11.19
N ARG A 196 17.92 10.63 12.25
CA ARG A 196 18.70 9.60 12.95
C ARG A 196 18.14 9.24 14.34
N ASN A 197 16.96 9.68 14.70
CA ASN A 197 16.43 9.53 16.07
C ASN A 197 15.73 8.18 16.28
N ILE A 198 16.50 7.12 16.45
CA ILE A 198 16.02 5.76 16.73
C ILE A 198 15.10 5.69 17.97
N LYS A 199 15.34 6.53 19.00
CA LYS A 199 14.48 6.55 20.19
C LYS A 199 13.03 6.94 19.88
N GLN A 200 12.84 7.81 18.89
CA GLN A 200 11.51 8.18 18.47
C GLN A 200 10.83 7.06 17.66
N LEU A 201 11.57 6.35 16.81
CA LEU A 201 11.08 5.13 16.14
C LEU A 201 10.64 4.07 17.16
N GLU A 202 11.47 3.80 18.17
CA GLU A 202 11.12 2.87 19.23
C GLU A 202 9.81 3.26 19.95
N LYS A 203 9.64 4.54 20.27
CA LYS A 203 8.41 5.04 20.88
C LYS A 203 7.17 4.82 20.01
N TYR A 204 7.30 4.99 18.69
CA TYR A 204 6.20 4.75 17.76
C TYR A 204 5.91 3.26 17.60
N TYR A 205 6.96 2.45 17.50
CA TYR A 205 6.85 0.99 17.42
C TYR A 205 6.11 0.42 18.64
N GLN A 206 6.51 0.80 19.85
CA GLN A 206 5.86 0.32 21.08
C GLN A 206 4.36 0.65 21.13
N LYS A 207 3.95 1.78 20.56
CA LYS A 207 2.52 2.16 20.49
C LYS A 207 1.71 1.35 19.46
N LEU A 208 2.38 0.67 18.54
CA LEU A 208 1.72 -0.12 17.49
C LEU A 208 1.68 -1.62 17.84
N VAL A 209 2.58 -2.09 18.72
CA VAL A 209 2.66 -3.51 19.11
C VAL A 209 2.12 -3.80 20.52
N GLY A 210 1.96 -2.78 21.34
CA GLY A 210 1.37 -2.87 22.71
C GLY A 210 -0.06 -2.50 22.72
#